data_0d327d78465dab57435b2f02f15c9616
#
_entry.id   0d327d78465dab57435b2f02f15c9616
#
_cell.length_a   1.000
_cell.length_b   1.000
_cell.length_c   1.000
_cell.angle_alpha   90.00
_cell.angle_beta   90.00
_cell.angle_gamma   90.00
#
_symmetry.space_group_name_H-M   'P 1'
#
loop_
_entity.id
_entity.type
_entity.pdbx_description
1 polymer ?
#
loop_
_entity_poly.entity_id
_entity_poly.type
_entity_poly.pdbx_seq_one_letter_code
_entity_poly.pdbx_strand_id
1 'polypeptide(L)'
;EDGKSLPEIAGHYFNIYFKGVMLLFTAMLLFFVGVVFIMSPAGLLSNLDYFKDTIFGNNTFWVLVILAYYFLATMLPIDKIITKLYPAFGLLMIVMTTSIAVALLINAPQLPEMGDVFAYFNHSHYNNELLEPNPDGLPIWPLLFVTITCGAISGFHSTQAPIIARCLTNEKYVRPVYYGAMVCEGIVACVWALAGVAAFPGGYPELKAMLDLGGPGLVVNHIATGYLGVLGGVMAIVAVAVFPITSGDTAFRSLRLTIVDAFNIPQSLRNRLLLSVPILAIAYFMTL
;
A
#
# COMPACT_ATOMS: atom_id res chain seq x y z
N GLU A 1 24.66 3.53 14.06
CA GLU A 1 23.75 2.63 14.82
C GLU A 1 23.68 1.23 14.24
N ASP A 2 24.67 0.83 13.49
CA ASP A 2 24.91 -0.54 12.97
C ASP A 2 23.73 -1.16 12.20
N GLY A 3 22.84 -0.31 11.68
CA GLY A 3 21.65 -0.72 10.92
C GLY A 3 20.65 -1.51 11.74
N LYS A 4 20.45 -1.20 13.00
CA LYS A 4 19.44 -1.82 13.88
C LYS A 4 18.02 -1.45 13.46
N SER A 5 17.05 -2.30 13.82
CA SER A 5 15.64 -2.02 13.59
C SER A 5 15.13 -0.83 14.42
N LEU A 6 14.01 -0.24 14.02
CA LEU A 6 13.43 0.91 14.72
C LEU A 6 13.22 0.66 16.23
N PRO A 7 12.67 -0.49 16.68
CA PRO A 7 12.54 -0.79 18.11
C PRO A 7 13.86 -0.87 18.84
N GLU A 8 14.91 -1.39 18.21
CA GLU A 8 16.26 -1.45 18.81
C GLU A 8 16.86 -0.06 19.01
N ILE A 9 16.70 0.81 17.99
CA ILE A 9 17.14 2.20 18.08
C ILE A 9 16.38 2.92 19.20
N ALA A 10 15.06 2.77 19.25
CA ALA A 10 14.24 3.36 20.29
C ALA A 10 14.63 2.86 21.70
N GLY A 11 14.93 1.58 21.84
CA GLY A 11 15.40 0.99 23.10
C GLY A 11 16.75 1.52 23.57
N HIS A 12 17.63 1.85 22.62
CA HIS A 12 18.94 2.44 22.94
C HIS A 12 18.83 3.88 23.51
N TYR A 13 17.94 4.69 22.94
CA TYR A 13 17.78 6.10 23.35
C TYR A 13 16.83 6.32 24.53
N PHE A 14 15.85 5.44 24.73
CA PHE A 14 14.86 5.58 25.79
C PHE A 14 15.06 4.52 26.90
N ASN A 15 14.36 3.40 26.81
CA ASN A 15 14.47 2.30 27.76
C ASN A 15 13.93 0.97 27.20
N ILE A 16 14.09 -0.13 27.96
CA ILE A 16 13.66 -1.46 27.56
C ILE A 16 12.12 -1.57 27.43
N TYR A 17 11.36 -0.86 28.25
CA TYR A 17 9.88 -0.87 28.17
C TYR A 17 9.41 -0.20 26.89
N PHE A 18 10.00 0.94 26.54
CA PHE A 18 9.71 1.64 25.30
C PHE A 18 10.09 0.81 24.07
N LYS A 19 11.20 0.08 24.11
CA LYS A 19 11.58 -0.91 23.09
C LYS A 19 10.47 -1.95 22.89
N GLY A 20 9.92 -2.51 23.98
CA GLY A 20 8.84 -3.49 23.92
C GLY A 20 7.57 -2.95 23.27
N VAL A 21 7.16 -1.75 23.64
CA VAL A 21 6.01 -1.06 23.05
C VAL A 21 6.24 -0.82 21.56
N MET A 22 7.39 -0.26 21.19
CA MET A 22 7.75 -0.01 19.79
C MET A 22 7.83 -1.30 18.95
N LEU A 23 8.32 -2.39 19.55
CA LEU A 23 8.36 -3.70 18.90
C LEU A 23 6.95 -4.20 18.58
N LEU A 24 6.03 -4.12 19.55
CA LEU A 24 4.65 -4.52 19.36
C LEU A 24 3.98 -3.70 18.25
N PHE A 25 4.06 -2.38 18.31
CA PHE A 25 3.47 -1.51 17.29
C PHE A 25 4.07 -1.74 15.91
N THR A 26 5.39 -1.85 15.81
CA THR A 26 6.09 -2.12 14.55
C THR A 26 5.68 -3.47 13.97
N ALA A 27 5.60 -4.50 14.81
CA ALA A 27 5.20 -5.83 14.37
C ALA A 27 3.76 -5.86 13.88
N MET A 28 2.83 -5.25 14.62
CA MET A 28 1.43 -5.13 14.20
C MET A 28 1.28 -4.35 12.89
N LEU A 29 1.93 -3.19 12.79
CA LEU A 29 1.91 -2.37 11.59
C LEU A 29 2.39 -3.15 10.36
N LEU A 30 3.57 -3.77 10.44
CA LEU A 30 4.16 -4.51 9.32
C LEU A 30 3.32 -5.73 8.95
N PHE A 31 2.71 -6.37 9.93
CA PHE A 31 1.83 -7.51 9.71
C PHE A 31 0.56 -7.09 8.96
N PHE A 32 -0.17 -6.08 9.45
CA PHE A 32 -1.41 -5.62 8.82
C PHE A 32 -1.18 -5.00 7.45
N VAL A 33 -0.10 -4.24 7.28
CA VAL A 33 0.31 -3.73 5.96
C VAL A 33 0.56 -4.90 4.99
N GLY A 34 1.25 -5.95 5.44
CA GLY A 34 1.45 -7.16 4.65
C GLY A 34 0.14 -7.84 4.23
N VAL A 35 -0.82 -7.94 5.14
CA VAL A 35 -2.16 -8.51 4.85
C VAL A 35 -2.91 -7.69 3.81
N VAL A 36 -2.94 -6.36 3.95
CA VAL A 36 -3.58 -5.46 2.96
C VAL A 36 -2.96 -5.63 1.58
N PHE A 37 -1.64 -5.81 1.50
CA PHE A 37 -0.94 -6.03 0.24
C PHE A 37 -1.14 -7.44 -0.36
N ILE A 38 -1.72 -8.39 0.37
CA ILE A 38 -2.25 -9.63 -0.18
C ILE A 38 -3.67 -9.41 -0.73
N MET A 39 -4.52 -8.75 0.05
CA MET A 39 -5.94 -8.61 -0.28
C MET A 39 -6.18 -7.74 -1.51
N SER A 40 -5.44 -6.64 -1.67
CA SER A 40 -5.63 -5.69 -2.77
C SER A 40 -5.43 -6.31 -4.17
N PRO A 41 -4.32 -6.99 -4.50
CA PRO A 41 -4.17 -7.64 -5.79
C PRO A 41 -5.08 -8.86 -5.94
N ALA A 42 -5.34 -9.62 -4.88
CA ALA A 42 -6.25 -10.76 -4.93
C ALA A 42 -7.68 -10.31 -5.26
N GLY A 43 -8.17 -9.24 -4.63
CA GLY A 43 -9.47 -8.65 -4.90
C GLY A 43 -9.60 -8.11 -6.32
N LEU A 44 -8.57 -7.42 -6.83
CA LEU A 44 -8.58 -6.96 -8.22
C LEU A 44 -8.65 -8.13 -9.19
N LEU A 45 -7.74 -9.09 -9.07
CA LEU A 45 -7.60 -10.19 -10.04
C LEU A 45 -8.83 -11.08 -10.05
N SER A 46 -9.42 -11.39 -8.89
CA SER A 46 -10.63 -12.20 -8.80
C SER A 46 -11.88 -11.52 -9.39
N ASN A 47 -11.93 -10.19 -9.38
CA ASN A 47 -13.07 -9.42 -9.89
C ASN A 47 -12.94 -8.98 -11.36
N LEU A 48 -11.86 -9.37 -12.06
CA LEU A 48 -11.76 -9.14 -13.49
C LEU A 48 -12.82 -9.95 -14.25
N ASP A 49 -13.59 -9.31 -15.10
CA ASP A 49 -14.67 -9.94 -15.88
C ASP A 49 -14.20 -11.18 -16.64
N TYR A 50 -12.94 -11.14 -17.10
CA TYR A 50 -12.32 -12.25 -17.84
C TYR A 50 -12.13 -13.52 -16.98
N PHE A 51 -12.11 -13.41 -15.66
CA PHE A 51 -11.84 -14.51 -14.74
C PHE A 51 -13.07 -15.00 -13.96
N LYS A 52 -14.18 -14.25 -13.97
CA LYS A 52 -15.36 -14.50 -13.11
C LYS A 52 -15.90 -15.92 -13.17
N ASP A 53 -15.91 -16.53 -14.36
CA ASP A 53 -16.47 -17.88 -14.56
C ASP A 53 -15.40 -18.99 -14.49
N THR A 54 -14.21 -18.68 -14.03
CA THR A 54 -13.08 -19.61 -13.94
C THR A 54 -12.61 -19.81 -12.50
N ILE A 55 -11.68 -20.75 -12.29
CA ILE A 55 -10.99 -20.93 -10.99
C ILE A 55 -10.29 -19.62 -10.56
N PHE A 56 -9.90 -18.79 -11.52
CA PHE A 56 -9.25 -17.50 -11.29
C PHE A 56 -10.20 -16.40 -10.78
N GLY A 57 -11.51 -16.59 -10.85
CA GLY A 57 -12.50 -15.72 -10.19
C GLY A 57 -12.58 -15.90 -8.68
N ASN A 58 -11.89 -16.88 -8.13
CA ASN A 58 -11.88 -17.12 -6.69
C ASN A 58 -10.78 -16.29 -6.01
N ASN A 59 -11.17 -15.41 -5.08
CA ASN A 59 -10.24 -14.59 -4.30
C ASN A 59 -9.24 -15.43 -3.51
N THR A 60 -9.69 -16.52 -2.90
CA THR A 60 -8.83 -17.43 -2.10
C THR A 60 -7.73 -18.06 -2.97
N PHE A 61 -8.00 -18.34 -4.25
CA PHE A 61 -6.97 -18.83 -5.17
C PHE A 61 -5.80 -17.84 -5.27
N TRP A 62 -6.09 -16.55 -5.49
CA TRP A 62 -5.05 -15.52 -5.60
C TRP A 62 -4.33 -15.25 -4.30
N VAL A 63 -5.05 -15.27 -3.17
CA VAL A 63 -4.44 -15.19 -1.83
C VAL A 63 -3.41 -16.30 -1.65
N LEU A 64 -3.75 -17.56 -1.99
CA LEU A 64 -2.83 -18.69 -1.88
C LEU A 64 -1.63 -18.57 -2.83
N VAL A 65 -1.83 -18.09 -4.05
CA VAL A 65 -0.74 -17.84 -5.02
C VAL A 65 0.25 -16.80 -4.48
N ILE A 66 -0.26 -15.69 -3.93
CA ILE A 66 0.57 -14.62 -3.37
C ILE A 66 1.32 -15.10 -2.13
N LEU A 67 0.66 -15.85 -1.24
CA LEU A 67 1.30 -16.44 -0.06
C LEU A 67 2.38 -17.47 -0.45
N ALA A 68 2.13 -18.29 -1.47
CA ALA A 68 3.13 -19.21 -2.01
C ALA A 68 4.35 -18.45 -2.55
N TYR A 69 4.13 -17.32 -3.24
CA TYR A 69 5.21 -16.43 -3.66
C TYR A 69 6.01 -15.90 -2.47
N TYR A 70 5.36 -15.38 -1.40
CA TYR A 70 6.05 -14.89 -0.20
C TYR A 70 6.85 -15.99 0.52
N PHE A 71 6.31 -17.19 0.56
CA PHE A 71 7.02 -18.36 1.10
C PHE A 71 8.28 -18.68 0.28
N LEU A 72 8.16 -18.74 -1.05
CA LEU A 72 9.28 -18.96 -1.95
C LEU A 72 10.32 -17.83 -1.87
N ALA A 73 9.87 -16.58 -1.79
CA ALA A 73 10.74 -15.41 -1.62
C ALA A 73 11.56 -15.45 -0.33
N THR A 74 11.03 -16.11 0.71
CA THR A 74 11.77 -16.33 1.97
C THR A 74 12.92 -17.32 1.79
N MET A 75 12.77 -18.31 0.92
CA MET A 75 13.74 -19.38 0.69
C MET A 75 14.80 -19.03 -0.35
N LEU A 76 14.37 -18.38 -1.43
CA LEU A 76 15.19 -18.11 -2.60
C LEU A 76 15.79 -16.70 -2.56
N PRO A 77 16.97 -16.46 -3.16
CA PRO A 77 17.51 -15.12 -3.34
C PRO A 77 16.79 -14.38 -4.49
N ILE A 78 15.46 -14.30 -4.40
CA ILE A 78 14.60 -13.68 -5.42
C ILE A 78 14.94 -12.19 -5.59
N ASP A 79 15.54 -11.58 -4.58
CA ASP A 79 16.04 -10.20 -4.61
C ASP A 79 16.83 -9.87 -5.89
N LYS A 80 17.65 -10.83 -6.38
CA LYS A 80 18.45 -10.63 -7.59
C LYS A 80 17.62 -10.54 -8.88
N ILE A 81 16.48 -11.22 -8.90
CA ILE A 81 15.57 -11.22 -10.05
C ILE A 81 14.68 -9.98 -9.99
N ILE A 82 14.07 -9.72 -8.84
CA ILE A 82 13.19 -8.59 -8.60
C ILE A 82 13.92 -7.27 -8.81
N THR A 83 15.15 -7.13 -8.31
CA THR A 83 15.96 -5.90 -8.48
C THR A 83 16.15 -5.52 -9.95
N LYS A 84 16.17 -6.48 -10.86
CA LYS A 84 16.24 -6.19 -12.31
C LYS A 84 14.90 -5.75 -12.91
N LEU A 85 13.79 -6.18 -12.32
CA LEU A 85 12.44 -5.86 -12.79
C LEU A 85 11.90 -4.55 -12.21
N TYR A 86 12.35 -4.14 -11.01
CA TYR A 86 11.90 -2.90 -10.37
C TYR A 86 12.02 -1.65 -11.24
N PRO A 87 13.12 -1.41 -11.98
CA PRO A 87 13.18 -0.22 -12.84
C PRO A 87 12.11 -0.21 -13.93
N ALA A 88 11.78 -1.39 -14.50
CA ALA A 88 10.73 -1.49 -15.52
C ALA A 88 9.33 -1.19 -14.92
N PHE A 89 9.04 -1.72 -13.74
CA PHE A 89 7.78 -1.42 -13.05
C PHE A 89 7.71 0.05 -12.60
N GLY A 90 8.81 0.60 -12.08
CA GLY A 90 8.89 2.02 -11.74
C GLY A 90 8.63 2.92 -12.96
N LEU A 91 9.20 2.57 -14.11
CA LEU A 91 8.94 3.28 -15.37
C LEU A 91 7.46 3.16 -15.78
N LEU A 92 6.87 1.98 -15.71
CA LEU A 92 5.44 1.75 -15.97
C LEU A 92 4.56 2.67 -15.11
N MET A 93 4.85 2.74 -13.81
CA MET A 93 4.11 3.60 -12.87
C MET A 93 4.27 5.08 -13.21
N ILE A 94 5.47 5.55 -13.52
CA ILE A 94 5.73 6.95 -13.90
C ILE A 94 4.98 7.29 -15.19
N VAL A 95 5.05 6.44 -16.20
CA VAL A 95 4.34 6.65 -17.48
C VAL A 95 2.84 6.69 -17.25
N MET A 96 2.28 5.75 -16.52
CA MET A 96 0.84 5.70 -16.21
C MET A 96 0.40 6.94 -15.41
N THR A 97 1.10 7.29 -14.34
CA THR A 97 0.78 8.46 -13.52
C THR A 97 0.89 9.77 -14.31
N THR A 98 1.93 9.93 -15.13
CA THR A 98 2.11 11.11 -15.98
C THR A 98 0.99 11.19 -17.01
N SER A 99 0.61 10.06 -17.63
CA SER A 99 -0.50 10.02 -18.59
C SER A 99 -1.84 10.39 -17.96
N ILE A 100 -2.11 9.92 -16.73
CA ILE A 100 -3.30 10.31 -15.97
C ILE A 100 -3.26 11.79 -15.62
N ALA A 101 -2.12 12.32 -15.16
CA ALA A 101 -1.98 13.74 -14.86
C ALA A 101 -2.25 14.62 -16.11
N VAL A 102 -1.74 14.24 -17.27
CA VAL A 102 -2.01 14.92 -18.54
C VAL A 102 -3.49 14.82 -18.91
N ALA A 103 -4.10 13.64 -18.77
CA ALA A 103 -5.52 13.44 -19.03
C ALA A 103 -6.41 14.29 -18.13
N LEU A 104 -6.08 14.41 -16.83
CA LEU A 104 -6.78 15.28 -15.88
C LEU A 104 -6.67 16.77 -16.30
N LEU A 105 -5.49 17.21 -16.71
CA LEU A 105 -5.30 18.60 -17.19
C LEU A 105 -6.09 18.90 -18.47
N ILE A 106 -6.17 17.94 -19.40
CA ILE A 106 -6.91 18.10 -20.66
C ILE A 106 -8.42 18.10 -20.43
N ASN A 107 -8.92 17.16 -19.62
CA ASN A 107 -10.35 17.00 -19.38
C ASN A 107 -10.89 18.02 -18.37
N ALA A 108 -10.00 18.68 -17.58
CA ALA A 108 -10.34 19.66 -16.55
C ALA A 108 -11.62 19.31 -15.76
N PRO A 109 -11.69 18.14 -15.10
CA PRO A 109 -12.89 17.69 -14.41
C PRO A 109 -13.30 18.71 -13.34
N GLN A 110 -14.59 18.85 -13.12
CA GLN A 110 -15.08 19.65 -12.00
C GLN A 110 -14.76 18.91 -10.70
N LEU A 111 -13.96 19.55 -9.86
CA LEU A 111 -13.63 19.03 -8.53
C LEU A 111 -14.51 19.69 -7.50
N PRO A 112 -14.94 18.99 -6.45
CA PRO A 112 -15.68 19.58 -5.35
C PRO A 112 -14.84 20.65 -4.65
N GLU A 113 -15.46 21.77 -4.32
CA GLU A 113 -14.79 22.78 -3.52
C GLU A 113 -14.60 22.30 -2.07
N MET A 114 -13.59 22.82 -1.37
CA MET A 114 -13.37 22.46 0.03
C MET A 114 -14.58 22.78 0.92
N GLY A 115 -15.32 23.83 0.59
CA GLY A 115 -16.56 24.18 1.27
C GLY A 115 -17.62 23.08 1.18
N ASP A 116 -17.76 22.48 0.01
CA ASP A 116 -18.70 21.39 -0.26
C ASP A 116 -18.31 20.12 0.50
N VAL A 117 -17.01 19.80 0.56
CA VAL A 117 -16.48 18.67 1.33
C VAL A 117 -16.76 18.83 2.81
N PHE A 118 -16.52 20.02 3.37
CA PHE A 118 -16.82 20.29 4.78
C PHE A 118 -18.34 20.28 5.05
N ALA A 119 -19.16 20.77 4.13
CA ALA A 119 -20.61 20.73 4.21
C ALA A 119 -21.12 19.29 4.28
N TYR A 120 -20.60 18.41 3.43
CA TYR A 120 -20.93 16.98 3.42
C TYR A 120 -20.64 16.31 4.78
N PHE A 121 -19.47 16.55 5.36
CA PHE A 121 -19.12 15.96 6.66
C PHE A 121 -19.88 16.57 7.84
N ASN A 122 -20.34 17.81 7.75
CA ASN A 122 -21.08 18.51 8.80
C ASN A 122 -22.61 18.42 8.67
N HIS A 123 -23.14 17.56 7.80
CA HIS A 123 -24.56 17.42 7.52
C HIS A 123 -25.24 18.73 7.05
N SER A 124 -24.49 19.58 6.37
CA SER A 124 -25.04 20.81 5.80
C SER A 124 -25.49 20.61 4.35
N HIS A 125 -26.05 21.64 3.77
CA HIS A 125 -26.59 21.62 2.41
C HIS A 125 -25.42 21.69 1.39
N TYR A 126 -25.47 20.82 0.37
CA TYR A 126 -24.64 20.89 -0.81
C TYR A 126 -25.53 21.30 -1.99
N ASN A 127 -25.18 22.37 -2.71
CA ASN A 127 -25.97 22.90 -3.82
C ASN A 127 -27.49 23.11 -3.51
N ASN A 128 -27.80 23.52 -2.29
CA ASN A 128 -29.15 23.67 -1.76
C ASN A 128 -29.99 22.38 -1.58
N GLU A 129 -29.40 21.23 -1.74
CA GLU A 129 -30.00 19.95 -1.38
C GLU A 129 -29.48 19.47 -0.01
N LEU A 130 -30.39 18.93 0.82
CA LEU A 130 -30.01 18.29 2.07
C LEU A 130 -29.18 17.07 1.75
N LEU A 131 -27.90 17.10 2.14
CA LEU A 131 -27.07 15.92 2.06
C LEU A 131 -27.57 14.88 3.05
N GLU A 132 -27.74 13.65 2.58
CA GLU A 132 -27.85 12.52 3.48
C GLU A 132 -26.64 12.52 4.43
N PRO A 133 -26.86 12.26 5.73
CA PRO A 133 -25.75 12.18 6.67
C PRO A 133 -24.73 11.18 6.16
N ASN A 134 -23.44 11.49 6.37
CA ASN A 134 -22.35 10.56 6.08
C ASN A 134 -22.78 9.15 6.50
N PRO A 135 -23.01 8.22 5.56
CA PRO A 135 -23.68 6.95 5.83
C PRO A 135 -22.93 6.09 6.86
N ASP A 136 -21.63 6.31 7.01
CA ASP A 136 -20.83 5.59 7.99
C ASP A 136 -20.76 6.32 9.35
N GLY A 137 -21.32 7.52 9.47
CA GLY A 137 -21.31 8.30 10.71
C GLY A 137 -19.93 8.69 11.22
N LEU A 138 -18.90 8.52 10.38
CA LEU A 138 -17.50 8.70 10.78
C LEU A 138 -17.12 10.18 10.72
N PRO A 139 -16.62 10.78 11.83
CA PRO A 139 -16.20 12.17 11.81
C PRO A 139 -14.96 12.37 10.95
N ILE A 140 -14.85 13.54 10.28
CA ILE A 140 -13.67 13.92 9.51
C ILE A 140 -12.39 13.87 10.36
N TRP A 141 -12.47 14.27 11.60
CA TRP A 141 -11.47 14.08 12.64
C TRP A 141 -11.82 12.82 13.43
N PRO A 142 -11.06 11.80 13.58
CA PRO A 142 -9.64 11.56 13.30
C PRO A 142 -9.33 10.95 11.93
N LEU A 143 -10.31 10.66 11.06
CA LEU A 143 -10.07 9.97 9.79
C LEU A 143 -9.07 10.69 8.89
N LEU A 144 -9.08 12.04 8.89
CA LEU A 144 -8.09 12.83 8.17
C LEU A 144 -6.66 12.51 8.63
N PHE A 145 -6.43 12.34 9.94
CA PHE A 145 -5.10 11.97 10.46
C PHE A 145 -4.70 10.55 10.06
N VAL A 146 -5.66 9.61 10.03
CA VAL A 146 -5.40 8.25 9.54
C VAL A 146 -4.98 8.30 8.07
N THR A 147 -5.67 9.07 7.24
CA THR A 147 -5.34 9.22 5.81
C THR A 147 -3.97 9.85 5.61
N ILE A 148 -3.64 10.91 6.37
CA ILE A 148 -2.31 11.57 6.33
C ILE A 148 -1.21 10.58 6.74
N THR A 149 -1.42 9.78 7.78
CA THR A 149 -0.42 8.79 8.23
C THR A 149 -0.28 7.61 7.29
N CYS A 150 -1.30 7.25 6.54
CA CYS A 150 -1.21 6.23 5.50
C CYS A 150 -0.44 6.69 4.25
N GLY A 151 -0.48 7.98 3.94
CA GLY A 151 0.14 8.57 2.76
C GLY A 151 1.42 9.36 3.08
N ALA A 152 1.26 10.59 3.57
CA ALA A 152 2.36 11.55 3.70
C ALA A 152 3.34 11.21 4.84
N ILE A 153 2.89 10.58 5.93
CA ILE A 153 3.70 10.24 7.12
C ILE A 153 3.58 8.74 7.40
N SER A 154 3.81 7.91 6.42
CA SER A 154 3.60 6.46 6.55
C SER A 154 4.47 5.85 7.64
N GLY A 155 3.83 5.18 8.59
CA GLY A 155 4.52 4.38 9.60
C GLY A 155 5.32 3.21 8.99
N PHE A 156 4.91 2.73 7.81
CA PHE A 156 5.68 1.75 7.04
C PHE A 156 7.04 2.31 6.64
N HIS A 157 7.13 3.55 6.16
CA HIS A 157 8.40 4.19 5.81
C HIS A 157 9.33 4.33 7.02
N SER A 158 8.81 4.69 8.19
CA SER A 158 9.62 4.81 9.40
C SER A 158 10.26 3.47 9.82
N THR A 159 9.58 2.36 9.57
CA THR A 159 10.11 1.02 9.84
C THR A 159 11.13 0.56 8.79
N GLN A 160 10.98 1.03 7.53
CA GLN A 160 11.89 0.69 6.44
C GLN A 160 13.18 1.50 6.46
N ALA A 161 13.14 2.76 6.90
CA ALA A 161 14.29 3.65 6.87
C ALA A 161 15.56 3.06 7.53
N PRO A 162 15.52 2.49 8.75
CA PRO A 162 16.69 1.86 9.36
C PRO A 162 17.19 0.63 8.58
N ILE A 163 16.30 -0.12 7.95
CA ILE A 163 16.66 -1.31 7.16
C ILE A 163 17.32 -0.89 5.85
N ILE A 164 16.83 0.15 5.19
CA ILE A 164 17.41 0.70 3.97
C ILE A 164 18.80 1.30 4.26
N ALA A 165 19.00 1.89 5.44
CA ALA A 165 20.31 2.41 5.86
C ALA A 165 21.42 1.35 5.77
N ARG A 166 21.11 0.08 6.02
CA ARG A 166 22.05 -1.05 5.86
C ARG A 166 22.49 -1.27 4.41
N CYS A 167 21.69 -0.83 3.45
CA CYS A 167 21.92 -1.06 2.02
C CYS A 167 22.64 0.11 1.33
N LEU A 168 22.78 1.26 2.01
CA LEU A 168 23.43 2.43 1.47
C LEU A 168 24.95 2.24 1.42
N THR A 169 25.51 2.35 0.23
CA THR A 169 26.94 2.19 -0.01
C THR A 169 27.73 3.48 0.16
N ASN A 170 27.06 4.63 0.13
CA ASN A 170 27.69 5.95 0.24
C ASN A 170 26.68 6.99 0.77
N GLU A 171 27.14 7.88 1.63
CA GLU A 171 26.33 8.94 2.26
C GLU A 171 25.70 9.91 1.24
N LYS A 172 26.31 10.10 0.07
CA LYS A 172 25.73 10.93 -1.00
C LYS A 172 24.36 10.47 -1.47
N TYR A 173 24.02 9.20 -1.27
CA TYR A 173 22.73 8.62 -1.64
C TYR A 173 21.64 8.83 -0.59
N VAL A 174 21.98 9.28 0.61
CA VAL A 174 21.01 9.52 1.70
C VAL A 174 19.91 10.48 1.25
N ARG A 175 20.30 11.64 0.70
CA ARG A 175 19.33 12.66 0.28
C ARG A 175 18.40 12.19 -0.84
N PRO A 176 18.86 11.62 -1.97
CA PRO A 176 17.96 11.13 -3.00
C PRO A 176 17.11 9.94 -2.53
N VAL A 177 17.63 9.03 -1.70
CA VAL A 177 16.91 7.84 -1.27
C VAL A 177 15.81 8.18 -0.24
N TYR A 178 16.10 8.99 0.78
CA TYR A 178 15.12 9.29 1.82
C TYR A 178 14.22 10.48 1.49
N TYR A 179 14.82 11.58 1.06
CA TYR A 179 14.06 12.79 0.75
C TYR A 179 13.49 12.78 -0.68
N GLY A 180 14.34 12.48 -1.66
CA GLY A 180 13.93 12.51 -3.08
C GLY A 180 12.82 11.51 -3.38
N ALA A 181 12.93 10.27 -2.88
CA ALA A 181 11.91 9.25 -3.05
C ALA A 181 10.57 9.68 -2.44
N MET A 182 10.58 10.25 -1.24
CA MET A 182 9.35 10.72 -0.56
C MET A 182 8.67 11.87 -1.30
N VAL A 183 9.44 12.80 -1.87
CA VAL A 183 8.89 13.88 -2.70
C VAL A 183 8.23 13.30 -3.96
N CYS A 184 8.89 12.37 -4.64
CA CYS A 184 8.33 11.72 -5.83
C CYS A 184 7.05 10.94 -5.48
N GLU A 185 7.06 10.20 -4.37
CA GLU A 185 5.88 9.47 -3.89
C GLU A 185 4.72 10.42 -3.58
N GLY A 186 4.98 11.53 -2.90
CA GLY A 186 3.96 12.55 -2.58
C GLY A 186 3.32 13.13 -3.84
N ILE A 187 4.11 13.45 -4.87
CA ILE A 187 3.59 13.93 -6.16
C ILE A 187 2.70 12.87 -6.82
N VAL A 188 3.16 11.62 -6.89
CA VAL A 188 2.39 10.51 -7.43
C VAL A 188 1.08 10.34 -6.66
N ALA A 189 1.14 10.35 -5.34
CA ALA A 189 -0.04 10.21 -4.48
C ALA A 189 -1.05 11.34 -4.72
N CYS A 190 -0.61 12.59 -4.87
CA CYS A 190 -1.48 13.72 -5.18
C CYS A 190 -2.20 13.55 -6.52
N VAL A 191 -1.50 13.08 -7.56
CA VAL A 191 -2.13 12.81 -8.88
C VAL A 191 -3.20 11.74 -8.75
N TRP A 192 -2.92 10.64 -8.04
CA TRP A 192 -3.89 9.55 -7.86
C TRP A 192 -5.07 9.95 -6.97
N ALA A 193 -4.85 10.76 -5.93
CA ALA A 193 -5.92 11.30 -5.10
C ALA A 193 -6.85 12.19 -5.93
N LEU A 194 -6.29 13.08 -6.74
CA LEU A 194 -7.05 13.93 -7.65
C LEU A 194 -7.84 13.11 -8.67
N ALA A 195 -7.22 12.09 -9.27
CA ALA A 195 -7.87 11.18 -10.19
C ALA A 195 -9.02 10.40 -9.53
N GLY A 196 -8.82 9.98 -8.27
CA GLY A 196 -9.85 9.29 -7.49
C GLY A 196 -11.07 10.16 -7.24
N VAL A 197 -10.89 11.43 -6.91
CA VAL A 197 -12.01 12.38 -6.73
C VAL A 197 -12.70 12.67 -8.07
N ALA A 198 -11.93 12.86 -9.14
CA ALA A 198 -12.45 13.23 -10.45
C ALA A 198 -13.15 12.08 -11.20
N ALA A 199 -12.83 10.83 -10.90
CA ALA A 199 -13.37 9.65 -11.58
C ALA A 199 -14.78 9.23 -11.10
N PHE A 200 -15.24 9.79 -9.97
CA PHE A 200 -16.52 9.43 -9.36
C PHE A 200 -17.41 10.66 -9.19
N PRO A 201 -18.11 11.08 -10.25
CA PRO A 201 -18.99 12.25 -10.21
C PRO A 201 -20.13 12.12 -9.18
N GLY A 202 -20.58 10.89 -8.89
CA GLY A 202 -21.56 10.60 -7.85
C GLY A 202 -21.00 10.68 -6.42
N GLY A 203 -19.72 11.02 -6.26
CA GLY A 203 -19.05 11.22 -4.98
C GLY A 203 -18.76 9.93 -4.20
N TYR A 204 -18.79 10.07 -2.87
CA TYR A 204 -18.43 8.98 -1.96
C TYR A 204 -19.27 7.69 -2.12
N PRO A 205 -20.61 7.74 -2.32
CA PRO A 205 -21.41 6.51 -2.48
C PRO A 205 -20.95 5.65 -3.68
N GLU A 206 -20.64 6.30 -4.80
CA GLU A 206 -20.18 5.60 -6.00
C GLU A 206 -18.78 4.99 -5.79
N LEU A 207 -17.85 5.75 -5.21
CA LEU A 207 -16.53 5.26 -4.83
C LEU A 207 -16.63 4.08 -3.84
N LYS A 208 -17.51 4.19 -2.83
CA LYS A 208 -17.70 3.13 -1.85
C LYS A 208 -18.24 1.84 -2.49
N ALA A 209 -19.23 1.94 -3.36
CA ALA A 209 -19.76 0.78 -4.08
C ALA A 209 -18.66 0.06 -4.87
N MET A 210 -17.76 0.79 -5.51
CA MET A 210 -16.62 0.23 -6.23
C MET A 210 -15.61 -0.43 -5.27
N LEU A 211 -15.34 0.19 -4.12
CA LEU A 211 -14.44 -0.37 -3.09
C LEU A 211 -14.99 -1.66 -2.50
N ASP A 212 -16.30 -1.72 -2.24
CA ASP A 212 -16.97 -2.90 -1.69
C ASP A 212 -16.99 -4.08 -2.69
N LEU A 213 -17.00 -3.80 -4.00
CA LEU A 213 -16.95 -4.82 -5.05
C LEU A 213 -15.58 -5.50 -5.19
N GLY A 214 -14.49 -4.76 -5.20
CA GLY A 214 -13.18 -5.33 -5.51
C GLY A 214 -12.00 -4.58 -4.91
N GLY A 215 -12.27 -3.72 -3.94
CA GLY A 215 -11.25 -3.00 -3.20
C GLY A 215 -10.51 -1.91 -3.99
N PRO A 216 -9.44 -1.36 -3.42
CA PRO A 216 -8.69 -0.25 -4.04
C PRO A 216 -8.12 -0.58 -5.42
N GLY A 217 -7.81 -1.84 -5.69
CA GLY A 217 -7.28 -2.28 -6.98
C GLY A 217 -8.28 -2.07 -8.12
N LEU A 218 -9.56 -2.35 -7.87
CA LEU A 218 -10.61 -2.14 -8.87
C LEU A 218 -10.82 -0.64 -9.15
N VAL A 219 -10.73 0.20 -8.13
CA VAL A 219 -10.79 1.66 -8.26
C VAL A 219 -9.66 2.17 -9.17
N VAL A 220 -8.42 1.72 -8.94
CA VAL A 220 -7.27 2.10 -9.79
C VAL A 220 -7.47 1.66 -11.23
N ASN A 221 -7.98 0.44 -11.44
CA ASN A 221 -8.29 -0.06 -12.79
C ASN A 221 -9.39 0.78 -13.47
N HIS A 222 -10.44 1.15 -12.75
CA HIS A 222 -11.52 2.00 -13.25
C HIS A 222 -11.00 3.37 -13.68
N ILE A 223 -10.21 4.02 -12.83
CA ILE A 223 -9.57 5.32 -13.13
C ILE A 223 -8.71 5.21 -14.39
N ALA A 224 -7.81 4.24 -14.42
CA ALA A 224 -6.87 4.08 -15.53
C ALA A 224 -7.59 3.75 -16.86
N THR A 225 -8.63 2.91 -16.81
CA THR A 225 -9.44 2.59 -17.99
C THR A 225 -10.25 3.80 -18.44
N GLY A 226 -10.82 4.56 -17.53
CA GLY A 226 -11.61 5.74 -17.85
C GLY A 226 -10.78 6.84 -18.53
N TYR A 227 -9.58 7.11 -18.04
CA TYR A 227 -8.72 8.17 -18.59
C TYR A 227 -7.83 7.73 -19.75
N LEU A 228 -7.36 6.47 -19.78
CA LEU A 228 -6.37 5.97 -20.74
C LEU A 228 -6.90 4.85 -21.64
N GLY A 229 -8.18 4.49 -21.51
CA GLY A 229 -8.80 3.40 -22.26
C GLY A 229 -8.24 2.02 -21.89
N VAL A 230 -8.39 1.06 -22.80
CA VAL A 230 -7.99 -0.34 -22.59
C VAL A 230 -6.51 -0.49 -22.23
N LEU A 231 -5.63 0.29 -22.84
CA LEU A 231 -4.20 0.27 -22.53
C LEU A 231 -3.95 0.66 -21.06
N GLY A 232 -4.63 1.71 -20.60
CA GLY A 232 -4.57 2.15 -19.20
C GLY A 232 -5.04 1.06 -18.24
N GLY A 233 -6.14 0.39 -18.56
CA GLY A 233 -6.65 -0.73 -17.78
C GLY A 233 -5.64 -1.87 -17.65
N VAL A 234 -5.00 -2.28 -18.74
CA VAL A 234 -3.96 -3.32 -18.71
C VAL A 234 -2.76 -2.88 -17.88
N MET A 235 -2.29 -1.65 -18.05
CA MET A 235 -1.20 -1.09 -17.24
C MET A 235 -1.55 -1.07 -15.75
N ALA A 236 -2.79 -0.69 -15.41
CA ALA A 236 -3.29 -0.67 -14.04
C ALA A 236 -3.32 -2.08 -13.42
N ILE A 237 -3.81 -3.07 -14.15
CA ILE A 237 -3.84 -4.46 -13.67
C ILE A 237 -2.42 -4.94 -13.34
N VAL A 238 -1.46 -4.72 -14.24
CA VAL A 238 -0.06 -5.09 -14.01
C VAL A 238 0.52 -4.34 -12.81
N ALA A 239 0.29 -3.03 -12.72
CA ALA A 239 0.79 -2.22 -11.63
C ALA A 239 0.20 -2.65 -10.28
N VAL A 240 -1.14 -2.76 -10.20
CA VAL A 240 -1.85 -3.12 -8.96
C VAL A 240 -1.59 -4.57 -8.53
N ALA A 241 -1.29 -5.46 -9.45
CA ALA A 241 -0.87 -6.82 -9.09
C ALA A 241 0.57 -6.86 -8.57
N VAL A 242 1.49 -6.19 -9.24
CA VAL A 242 2.93 -6.33 -8.94
C VAL A 242 3.38 -5.49 -7.75
N PHE A 243 2.97 -4.22 -7.67
CA PHE A 243 3.46 -3.33 -6.60
C PHE A 243 3.05 -3.77 -5.18
N PRO A 244 1.77 -4.11 -4.91
CA PRO A 244 1.40 -4.60 -3.60
C PRO A 244 2.09 -5.91 -3.23
N ILE A 245 2.25 -6.82 -4.19
CA ILE A 245 2.93 -8.11 -3.93
C ILE A 245 4.37 -7.89 -3.51
N THR A 246 5.11 -7.01 -4.18
CA THR A 246 6.50 -6.69 -3.81
C THR A 246 6.59 -5.92 -2.48
N SER A 247 5.65 -5.03 -2.22
CA SER A 247 5.57 -4.28 -0.96
C SER A 247 5.21 -5.19 0.22
N GLY A 248 4.30 -6.14 0.03
CA GLY A 248 3.94 -7.13 1.04
C GLY A 248 5.09 -8.08 1.39
N ASP A 249 5.85 -8.55 0.39
CA ASP A 249 7.10 -9.30 0.64
C ASP A 249 8.06 -8.50 1.52
N THR A 250 8.24 -7.21 1.20
CA THR A 250 9.08 -6.31 1.98
C THR A 250 8.55 -6.12 3.40
N ALA A 251 7.23 -5.99 3.60
CA ALA A 251 6.61 -5.85 4.92
C ALA A 251 6.84 -7.09 5.80
N PHE A 252 6.55 -8.28 5.28
CA PHE A 252 6.75 -9.53 6.04
C PHE A 252 8.24 -9.82 6.29
N ARG A 253 9.12 -9.48 5.35
CA ARG A 253 10.56 -9.57 5.52
C ARG A 253 11.04 -8.64 6.64
N SER A 254 10.58 -7.40 6.66
CA SER A 254 10.91 -6.41 7.68
C SER A 254 10.37 -6.82 9.05
N LEU A 255 9.15 -7.35 9.12
CA LEU A 255 8.59 -7.93 10.33
C LEU A 255 9.49 -9.02 10.91
N ARG A 256 9.90 -9.96 10.07
CA ARG A 256 10.80 -11.03 10.47
C ARG A 256 12.16 -10.49 10.94
N LEU A 257 12.75 -9.54 10.21
CA LEU A 257 14.02 -8.93 10.59
C LEU A 257 13.91 -8.18 11.93
N THR A 258 12.83 -7.45 12.15
CA THR A 258 12.55 -6.75 13.41
C THR A 258 12.48 -7.74 14.59
N ILE A 259 11.80 -8.88 14.43
CA ILE A 259 11.74 -9.94 15.45
C ILE A 259 13.12 -10.54 15.68
N VAL A 260 13.84 -10.87 14.62
CA VAL A 260 15.20 -11.45 14.69
C VAL A 260 16.17 -10.52 15.42
N ASP A 261 16.12 -9.22 15.12
CA ASP A 261 16.96 -8.21 15.78
C ASP A 261 16.57 -8.07 17.26
N ALA A 262 15.27 -8.01 17.58
CA ALA A 262 14.79 -7.81 18.95
C ALA A 262 15.16 -8.95 19.90
N PHE A 263 15.19 -10.19 19.38
CA PHE A 263 15.49 -11.40 20.17
C PHE A 263 16.87 -11.97 19.91
N ASN A 264 17.73 -11.27 19.15
CA ASN A 264 19.10 -11.71 18.79
C ASN A 264 19.15 -13.14 18.18
N ILE A 265 18.17 -13.47 17.33
CA ILE A 265 18.06 -14.79 16.70
C ILE A 265 19.02 -14.88 15.51
N PRO A 266 19.84 -15.93 15.37
CA PRO A 266 20.74 -16.07 14.21
C PRO A 266 19.93 -16.23 12.91
N GLN A 267 20.34 -15.55 11.83
CA GLN A 267 19.66 -15.54 10.54
C GLN A 267 19.95 -16.81 9.69
N SER A 268 19.72 -17.99 10.26
CA SER A 268 19.78 -19.25 9.54
C SER A 268 18.51 -19.47 8.71
N LEU A 269 18.60 -20.29 7.64
CA LEU A 269 17.44 -20.65 6.82
C LEU A 269 16.32 -21.28 7.68
N ARG A 270 16.69 -22.12 8.64
CA ARG A 270 15.74 -22.75 9.57
C ARG A 270 14.96 -21.71 10.37
N ASN A 271 15.63 -20.71 10.94
CA ASN A 271 14.98 -19.68 11.74
C ASN A 271 14.12 -18.75 10.87
N ARG A 272 14.56 -18.48 9.63
CA ARG A 272 13.72 -17.74 8.66
C ARG A 272 12.40 -18.46 8.40
N LEU A 273 12.41 -19.77 8.17
CA LEU A 273 11.22 -20.58 7.95
C LEU A 273 10.35 -20.66 9.19
N LEU A 274 10.95 -20.92 10.36
CA LEU A 274 10.23 -21.01 11.63
C LEU A 274 9.46 -19.73 11.97
N LEU A 275 9.97 -18.57 11.58
CA LEU A 275 9.28 -17.29 11.77
C LEU A 275 8.29 -16.98 10.65
N SER A 276 8.65 -17.25 9.39
CA SER A 276 7.81 -16.88 8.25
C SER A 276 6.56 -17.74 8.14
N VAL A 277 6.63 -19.05 8.41
CA VAL A 277 5.47 -19.94 8.26
C VAL A 277 4.31 -19.55 9.20
N PRO A 278 4.51 -19.32 10.50
CA PRO A 278 3.42 -18.85 11.36
C PRO A 278 2.87 -17.48 10.95
N ILE A 279 3.74 -16.54 10.56
CA ILE A 279 3.33 -15.21 10.10
C ILE A 279 2.40 -15.32 8.89
N LEU A 280 2.80 -16.09 7.87
CA LEU A 280 2.01 -16.29 6.65
C LEU A 280 0.72 -17.09 6.92
N ALA A 281 0.76 -18.06 7.83
CA ALA A 281 -0.44 -18.80 8.23
C ALA A 281 -1.46 -17.89 8.92
N ILE A 282 -1.03 -17.03 9.86
CA ILE A 282 -1.92 -16.06 10.50
C ILE A 282 -2.43 -15.05 9.46
N ALA A 283 -1.57 -14.59 8.54
CA ALA A 283 -1.99 -13.70 7.47
C ALA A 283 -3.07 -14.33 6.59
N TYR A 284 -2.95 -15.62 6.25
CA TYR A 284 -4.00 -16.36 5.54
C TYR A 284 -5.34 -16.34 6.28
N PHE A 285 -5.34 -16.66 7.59
CA PHE A 285 -6.58 -16.63 8.39
C PHE A 285 -7.20 -15.23 8.48
N MET A 286 -6.39 -14.18 8.40
CA MET A 286 -6.89 -12.80 8.40
C MET A 286 -7.47 -12.36 7.05
N THR A 287 -7.20 -13.09 5.97
CA THR A 287 -7.75 -12.81 4.63
C THR A 287 -9.03 -13.58 4.31
N LEU A 288 -9.42 -14.51 5.17
CA LEU A 288 -10.69 -15.27 5.10
C LEU A 288 -11.84 -14.48 5.71
#